data_dc28eb9850240ab7a48610ade334aaca
#
_entry.id   dc28eb9850240ab7a48610ade334aaca
#
_cell.length_a   1.000
_cell.length_b   1.000
_cell.length_c   1.000
_cell.angle_alpha   90.00
_cell.angle_beta   90.00
_cell.angle_gamma   90.00
#
_symmetry.space_group_name_H-M   'P 1'
#
loop_
_entity.id
_entity.type
_entity.pdbx_description
1 polymer ?
#
loop_
_entity_poly.entity_id
_entity_poly.type
_entity_poly.pdbx_seq_one_letter_code
_entity_poly.pdbx_strand_id
1 'polypeptide(L)'
;LGLIYYDGKVVKKDDVKARELYEKACNKGNDRGCLNLGMMYDQDKSMKKDYLKISELYQKACNGGNDIGCFNLGTMYEKAEGVKKDYSKAIELYKKSCDNGYSRGCFNLGYMYEKAQGVNQDKTKAKELYKIACDDKIEFGCKAYKELK
;
A
#
# COMPACT_ATOMS: atom_id res chain seq x y z
N LEU A 1 -4.77 10.59 -18.01
CA LEU A 1 -6.05 10.31 -18.71
C LEU A 1 -6.96 9.35 -17.93
N GLY A 2 -6.47 8.23 -17.41
CA GLY A 2 -7.29 7.28 -16.65
C GLY A 2 -8.01 7.89 -15.45
N LEU A 3 -7.38 8.81 -14.70
CA LEU A 3 -7.98 9.52 -13.57
C LEU A 3 -9.19 10.36 -13.97
N ILE A 4 -9.17 11.00 -15.15
CA ILE A 4 -10.28 11.83 -15.64
C ILE A 4 -11.57 11.01 -15.78
N TYR A 5 -11.45 9.78 -16.29
CA TYR A 5 -12.58 8.87 -16.44
C TYR A 5 -12.99 8.20 -15.12
N TYR A 6 -12.04 7.92 -14.26
CA TYR A 6 -12.33 7.30 -12.96
C TYR A 6 -13.04 8.26 -12.00
N ASP A 7 -12.55 9.50 -11.88
CA ASP A 7 -13.14 10.51 -10.98
C ASP A 7 -14.47 11.08 -11.49
N GLY A 8 -14.70 11.05 -12.80
CA GLY A 8 -15.94 11.60 -13.42
C GLY A 8 -16.13 13.10 -13.26
N LYS A 9 -15.06 13.83 -12.92
CA LYS A 9 -15.14 15.29 -12.66
C LYS A 9 -15.22 16.14 -13.93
N VAL A 10 -14.62 15.67 -15.00
CA VAL A 10 -14.52 16.40 -16.29
C VAL A 10 -15.34 15.71 -17.37
N VAL A 11 -15.38 14.38 -17.36
CA VAL A 11 -16.17 13.57 -18.26
C VAL A 11 -16.99 12.56 -17.44
N LYS A 12 -18.05 12.02 -18.04
CA LYS A 12 -18.86 10.99 -17.40
C LYS A 12 -17.96 9.85 -16.92
N LYS A 13 -18.15 9.41 -15.66
CA LYS A 13 -17.43 8.27 -15.09
C LYS A 13 -17.56 7.04 -15.99
N ASP A 14 -16.43 6.50 -16.39
CA ASP A 14 -16.33 5.31 -17.23
C ASP A 14 -15.21 4.41 -16.69
N ASP A 15 -15.61 3.45 -15.87
CA ASP A 15 -14.67 2.52 -15.23
C ASP A 15 -13.98 1.60 -16.25
N VAL A 16 -14.63 1.26 -17.35
CA VAL A 16 -14.06 0.46 -18.43
C VAL A 16 -12.94 1.21 -19.12
N LYS A 17 -13.22 2.46 -19.49
CA LYS A 17 -12.23 3.34 -20.14
C LYS A 17 -11.05 3.66 -19.21
N ALA A 18 -11.33 3.92 -17.93
CA ALA A 18 -10.28 4.13 -16.93
C ALA A 18 -9.38 2.91 -16.81
N ARG A 19 -9.95 1.70 -16.74
CA ARG A 19 -9.21 0.42 -16.68
C ARG A 19 -8.29 0.22 -17.88
N GLU A 20 -8.81 0.39 -19.09
CA GLU A 20 -8.02 0.28 -20.32
C GLU A 20 -6.82 1.25 -20.33
N LEU A 21 -7.04 2.49 -19.89
CA LEU A 21 -5.99 3.52 -19.85
C LEU A 21 -4.94 3.23 -18.77
N TYR A 22 -5.35 2.75 -17.59
CA TYR A 22 -4.40 2.33 -16.55
C TYR A 22 -3.61 1.09 -16.96
N GLU A 23 -4.25 0.11 -17.62
CA GLU A 23 -3.58 -1.08 -18.14
C GLU A 23 -2.51 -0.68 -19.18
N LYS A 24 -2.86 0.20 -20.10
CA LYS A 24 -1.92 0.72 -21.10
C LYS A 24 -0.74 1.48 -20.47
N ALA A 25 -1.01 2.26 -19.43
CA ALA A 25 0.03 2.98 -18.68
C ALA A 25 0.93 2.01 -17.91
N CYS A 26 0.35 1.03 -17.21
CA CYS A 26 1.09 0.01 -16.46
C CYS A 26 1.99 -0.83 -17.38
N ASN A 27 1.49 -1.24 -18.54
CA ASN A 27 2.27 -2.01 -19.53
C ASN A 27 3.45 -1.22 -20.12
N LYS A 28 3.39 0.12 -20.05
CA LYS A 28 4.50 1.02 -20.41
C LYS A 28 5.44 1.33 -19.23
N GLY A 29 5.29 0.65 -18.10
CA GLY A 29 6.13 0.83 -16.93
C GLY A 29 5.74 2.00 -16.02
N ASN A 30 4.54 2.58 -16.19
CA ASN A 30 4.06 3.64 -15.30
C ASN A 30 3.56 3.04 -13.98
N ASP A 31 4.27 3.32 -12.88
CA ASP A 31 4.00 2.81 -11.54
C ASP A 31 2.61 3.23 -11.01
N ARG A 32 2.19 4.47 -11.26
CA ARG A 32 0.86 4.97 -10.90
C ARG A 32 -0.24 4.28 -11.71
N GLY A 33 0.03 3.97 -12.98
CA GLY A 33 -0.90 3.19 -13.81
C GLY A 33 -1.12 1.81 -13.22
N CYS A 34 -0.04 1.14 -12.79
CA CYS A 34 -0.11 -0.17 -12.13
C CYS A 34 -0.83 -0.08 -10.78
N LEU A 35 -0.53 0.93 -9.95
CA LEU A 35 -1.22 1.16 -8.68
C LEU A 35 -2.72 1.34 -8.90
N ASN A 36 -3.11 2.27 -9.76
CA ASN A 36 -4.52 2.60 -9.98
C ASN A 36 -5.30 1.40 -10.54
N LEU A 37 -4.68 0.63 -11.43
CA LEU A 37 -5.28 -0.59 -11.95
C LEU A 37 -5.47 -1.64 -10.84
N GLY A 38 -4.46 -1.84 -10.00
CA GLY A 38 -4.53 -2.73 -8.84
C GLY A 38 -5.65 -2.33 -7.88
N MET A 39 -5.75 -1.04 -7.57
CA MET A 39 -6.81 -0.49 -6.71
C MET A 39 -8.21 -0.67 -7.32
N MET A 40 -8.36 -0.51 -8.63
CA MET A 40 -9.64 -0.77 -9.29
C MET A 40 -10.08 -2.23 -9.13
N TYR A 41 -9.17 -3.18 -9.34
CA TYR A 41 -9.47 -4.61 -9.13
C TYR A 41 -9.74 -4.94 -7.66
N ASP A 42 -9.04 -4.31 -6.74
CA ASP A 42 -9.22 -4.53 -5.30
C ASP A 42 -10.54 -3.95 -4.77
N GLN A 43 -11.01 -2.84 -5.33
CA GLN A 43 -12.25 -2.17 -4.92
C GLN A 43 -13.50 -2.69 -5.65
N ASP A 44 -13.34 -3.44 -6.72
CA ASP A 44 -14.47 -3.97 -7.50
C ASP A 44 -15.22 -5.04 -6.70
N LYS A 45 -16.37 -4.65 -6.16
CA LYS A 45 -17.26 -5.53 -5.39
C LYS A 45 -18.11 -6.44 -6.26
N SER A 46 -18.17 -6.17 -7.57
CA SER A 46 -19.02 -6.89 -8.51
C SER A 46 -18.39 -8.20 -9.01
N MET A 47 -17.09 -8.34 -8.85
CA MET A 47 -16.33 -9.51 -9.29
C MET A 47 -15.63 -10.20 -8.12
N LYS A 48 -15.41 -11.51 -8.25
CA LYS A 48 -14.52 -12.23 -7.34
C LYS A 48 -13.11 -11.64 -7.49
N LYS A 49 -12.54 -11.18 -6.39
CA LYS A 49 -11.19 -10.59 -6.38
C LYS A 49 -10.16 -11.57 -6.91
N ASP A 50 -9.47 -11.15 -7.94
CA ASP A 50 -8.26 -11.84 -8.42
C ASP A 50 -7.06 -11.29 -7.66
N TYR A 51 -6.86 -11.80 -6.45
CA TYR A 51 -5.77 -11.37 -5.58
C TYR A 51 -4.38 -11.61 -6.18
N LEU A 52 -4.22 -12.63 -7.04
CA LEU A 52 -2.95 -12.86 -7.73
C LEU A 52 -2.64 -11.68 -8.66
N LYS A 53 -3.58 -11.31 -9.50
CA LYS A 53 -3.45 -10.15 -10.40
C LYS A 53 -3.24 -8.84 -9.64
N ILE A 54 -3.96 -8.64 -8.53
CA ILE A 54 -3.81 -7.46 -7.67
C ILE A 54 -2.40 -7.39 -7.09
N SER A 55 -1.87 -8.51 -6.57
CA SER A 55 -0.52 -8.55 -6.00
C SER A 55 0.56 -8.28 -7.05
N GLU A 56 0.40 -8.80 -8.26
CA GLU A 56 1.33 -8.53 -9.37
C GLU A 56 1.34 -7.05 -9.76
N LEU A 57 0.17 -6.41 -9.79
CA LEU A 57 0.05 -4.98 -10.09
C LEU A 57 0.69 -4.10 -9.02
N TYR A 58 0.44 -4.40 -7.74
CA TYR A 58 1.09 -3.69 -6.64
C TYR A 58 2.60 -3.95 -6.61
N GLN A 59 3.05 -5.17 -6.97
CA GLN A 59 4.47 -5.47 -7.10
C GLN A 59 5.13 -4.62 -8.20
N LYS A 60 4.49 -4.49 -9.38
CA LYS A 60 4.98 -3.63 -10.46
C LYS A 60 5.04 -2.17 -10.02
N ALA A 61 4.00 -1.68 -9.34
CA ALA A 61 3.97 -0.33 -8.81
C ALA A 61 5.10 -0.09 -7.79
N CYS A 62 5.28 -1.02 -6.84
CA CYS A 62 6.34 -0.95 -5.83
C CYS A 62 7.75 -1.00 -6.45
N ASN A 63 7.97 -1.83 -7.45
CA ASN A 63 9.24 -1.90 -8.17
C ASN A 63 9.54 -0.61 -8.94
N GLY A 64 8.51 0.09 -9.43
CA GLY A 64 8.62 1.41 -10.03
C GLY A 64 8.85 2.56 -9.04
N GLY A 65 8.92 2.26 -7.73
CA GLY A 65 9.15 3.25 -6.67
C GLY A 65 7.88 3.81 -6.04
N ASN A 66 6.71 3.27 -6.37
CA ASN A 66 5.45 3.74 -5.80
C ASN A 66 5.30 3.26 -4.34
N ASP A 67 5.29 4.20 -3.42
CA ASP A 67 5.21 4.00 -1.98
C ASP A 67 3.89 3.33 -1.53
N ILE A 68 2.76 3.74 -2.12
CA ILE A 68 1.44 3.15 -1.85
C ILE A 68 1.37 1.72 -2.41
N GLY A 69 1.97 1.47 -3.58
CA GLY A 69 2.07 0.12 -4.15
C GLY A 69 2.83 -0.83 -3.22
N CYS A 70 3.95 -0.38 -2.65
CA CYS A 70 4.70 -1.14 -1.64
C CYS A 70 3.87 -1.39 -0.38
N PHE A 71 3.18 -0.37 0.13
CA PHE A 71 2.30 -0.50 1.29
C PHE A 71 1.19 -1.52 1.08
N ASN A 72 0.47 -1.42 -0.03
CA ASN A 72 -0.64 -2.33 -0.34
C ASN A 72 -0.16 -3.78 -0.50
N LEU A 73 0.97 -3.99 -1.17
CA LEU A 73 1.57 -5.32 -1.27
C LEU A 73 2.01 -5.87 0.09
N GLY A 74 2.60 -5.03 0.95
CA GLY A 74 2.96 -5.39 2.32
C GLY A 74 1.75 -5.85 3.13
N THR A 75 0.62 -5.16 2.98
CA THR A 75 -0.66 -5.53 3.60
C THR A 75 -1.17 -6.90 3.11
N MET A 76 -1.02 -7.19 1.82
CA MET A 76 -1.40 -8.50 1.28
C MET A 76 -0.56 -9.64 1.88
N TYR A 77 0.75 -9.45 2.04
CA TYR A 77 1.61 -10.45 2.70
C TYR A 77 1.30 -10.61 4.20
N GLU A 78 0.99 -9.52 4.89
CA GLU A 78 0.58 -9.55 6.31
C GLU A 78 -0.72 -10.33 6.51
N LYS A 79 -1.72 -10.09 5.63
CA LYS A 79 -3.06 -10.68 5.75
C LYS A 79 -3.24 -12.01 5.03
N ALA A 80 -2.27 -12.47 4.26
CA ALA A 80 -2.38 -13.64 3.38
C ALA A 80 -3.47 -13.48 2.29
N GLU A 81 -3.59 -12.28 1.72
CA GLU A 81 -4.54 -11.99 0.64
C GLU A 81 -3.89 -12.25 -0.74
N GLY A 82 -4.21 -13.39 -1.36
CA GLY A 82 -3.70 -13.81 -2.66
C GLY A 82 -2.22 -14.21 -2.71
N VAL A 83 -1.54 -14.10 -1.59
CA VAL A 83 -0.15 -14.52 -1.38
C VAL A 83 -0.05 -15.29 -0.07
N LYS A 84 0.95 -16.16 0.05
CA LYS A 84 1.22 -16.82 1.33
C LYS A 84 1.66 -15.78 2.35
N LYS A 85 1.13 -15.87 3.58
CA LYS A 85 1.52 -14.99 4.69
C LYS A 85 3.05 -14.97 4.86
N ASP A 86 3.62 -13.77 4.85
CA ASP A 86 5.06 -13.57 5.01
C ASP A 86 5.32 -12.23 5.70
N TYR A 87 5.50 -12.26 6.99
CA TYR A 87 5.79 -11.06 7.78
C TYR A 87 7.14 -10.42 7.43
N SER A 88 8.14 -11.21 7.03
CA SER A 88 9.44 -10.67 6.64
C SER A 88 9.32 -9.82 5.37
N LYS A 89 8.58 -10.31 4.39
CA LYS A 89 8.26 -9.52 3.18
C LYS A 89 7.39 -8.30 3.49
N ALA A 90 6.41 -8.44 4.37
CA ALA A 90 5.58 -7.29 4.78
C ALA A 90 6.44 -6.19 5.41
N ILE A 91 7.38 -6.55 6.31
CA ILE A 91 8.32 -5.61 6.93
C ILE A 91 9.18 -4.89 5.88
N GLU A 92 9.77 -5.64 4.93
CA GLU A 92 10.58 -5.06 3.86
C GLU A 92 9.79 -4.06 3.03
N LEU A 93 8.56 -4.41 2.66
CA LEU A 93 7.66 -3.57 1.86
C LEU A 93 7.17 -2.35 2.62
N TYR A 94 6.81 -2.47 3.90
CA TYR A 94 6.45 -1.34 4.74
C TYR A 94 7.64 -0.42 4.97
N LYS A 95 8.85 -0.99 5.15
CA LYS A 95 10.07 -0.19 5.24
C LYS A 95 10.30 0.62 3.97
N LYS A 96 10.23 -0.02 2.80
CA LYS A 96 10.37 0.66 1.51
C LYS A 96 9.31 1.76 1.31
N SER A 97 8.07 1.49 1.70
CA SER A 97 6.98 2.47 1.67
C SER A 97 7.25 3.66 2.59
N CYS A 98 7.70 3.40 3.82
CA CYS A 98 8.06 4.42 4.80
C CYS A 98 9.25 5.27 4.32
N ASP A 99 10.31 4.64 3.84
CA ASP A 99 11.52 5.30 3.33
C ASP A 99 11.20 6.20 2.11
N ASN A 100 10.20 5.85 1.32
CA ASN A 100 9.69 6.65 0.20
C ASN A 100 8.69 7.75 0.63
N GLY A 101 8.43 7.92 1.92
CA GLY A 101 7.62 9.02 2.47
C GLY A 101 6.14 8.69 2.73
N TYR A 102 5.72 7.43 2.61
CA TYR A 102 4.33 7.06 2.95
C TYR A 102 4.19 6.70 4.43
N SER A 103 3.73 7.63 5.22
CA SER A 103 3.69 7.55 6.68
C SER A 103 2.85 6.42 7.25
N ARG A 104 1.87 5.91 6.50
CA ARG A 104 1.13 4.69 6.88
C ARG A 104 2.03 3.45 6.83
N GLY A 105 3.02 3.42 5.92
CA GLY A 105 4.05 2.38 5.90
C GLY A 105 4.90 2.42 7.16
N CYS A 106 5.27 3.62 7.62
CA CYS A 106 6.00 3.81 8.89
C CYS A 106 5.18 3.31 10.08
N PHE A 107 3.89 3.65 10.13
CA PHE A 107 3.00 3.17 11.18
C PHE A 107 2.92 1.64 11.23
N ASN A 108 2.64 0.98 10.10
CA ASN A 108 2.54 -0.47 10.06
C ASN A 108 3.87 -1.15 10.41
N LEU A 109 4.99 -0.59 9.96
CA LEU A 109 6.31 -1.08 10.34
C LEU A 109 6.54 -0.96 11.85
N GLY A 110 6.15 0.16 12.45
CA GLY A 110 6.19 0.37 13.90
C GLY A 110 5.34 -0.65 14.65
N TYR A 111 4.15 -0.94 14.16
CA TYR A 111 3.27 -1.95 14.73
C TYR A 111 3.89 -3.36 14.70
N MET A 112 4.58 -3.72 13.61
CA MET A 112 5.26 -5.01 13.52
C MET A 112 6.40 -5.12 14.54
N TYR A 113 7.18 -4.06 14.77
CA TYR A 113 8.19 -4.03 15.84
C TYR A 113 7.58 -4.07 17.23
N GLU A 114 6.48 -3.36 17.47
CA GLU A 114 5.79 -3.40 18.77
C GLU A 114 5.25 -4.80 19.10
N LYS A 115 4.63 -5.46 18.12
CA LYS A 115 3.96 -6.76 18.31
C LYS A 115 4.87 -7.98 18.07
N ALA A 116 6.15 -7.79 17.76
CA ALA A 116 7.09 -8.87 17.43
C ALA A 116 6.61 -9.74 16.25
N GLN A 117 5.98 -9.13 15.25
CA GLN A 117 5.47 -9.86 14.08
C GLN A 117 6.56 -9.96 13.01
N GLY A 118 7.14 -11.14 12.86
CA GLY A 118 8.20 -11.42 11.87
C GLY A 118 9.55 -10.81 12.20
N VAL A 119 9.69 -10.16 13.36
CA VAL A 119 10.90 -9.48 13.84
C VAL A 119 10.92 -9.49 15.38
N ASN A 120 12.10 -9.37 15.97
CA ASN A 120 12.21 -9.18 17.42
C ASN A 120 11.52 -7.88 17.86
N GLN A 121 10.86 -7.93 19.02
CA GLN A 121 10.24 -6.74 19.58
C GLN A 121 11.25 -5.62 19.77
N ASP A 122 10.94 -4.44 19.30
CA ASP A 122 11.73 -3.22 19.49
C ASP A 122 10.79 -2.02 19.69
N LYS A 123 10.45 -1.76 20.94
CA LYS A 123 9.53 -0.66 21.30
C LYS A 123 10.13 0.72 21.01
N THR A 124 11.45 0.86 21.11
CA THR A 124 12.13 2.13 20.80
C THR A 124 11.95 2.46 19.34
N LYS A 125 12.25 1.51 18.47
CA LYS A 125 12.07 1.65 17.01
C LYS A 125 10.61 1.83 16.61
N ALA A 126 9.70 1.09 17.25
CA ALA A 126 8.26 1.27 17.04
C ALA A 126 7.84 2.70 17.36
N LYS A 127 8.31 3.26 18.49
CA LYS A 127 7.99 4.62 18.92
C LYS A 127 8.52 5.69 17.96
N GLU A 128 9.73 5.52 17.44
CA GLU A 128 10.31 6.40 16.41
C GLU A 128 9.46 6.39 15.13
N LEU A 129 9.04 5.21 14.66
CA LEU A 129 8.19 5.04 13.47
C LEU A 129 6.78 5.62 13.67
N TYR A 130 6.20 5.47 14.85
CA TYR A 130 4.92 6.10 15.19
C TYR A 130 5.04 7.63 15.25
N LYS A 131 6.20 8.14 15.72
CA LYS A 131 6.46 9.58 15.69
C LYS A 131 6.45 10.13 14.26
N ILE A 132 7.11 9.46 13.31
CA ILE A 132 7.08 9.86 11.90
C ILE A 132 5.63 9.93 11.39
N ALA A 133 4.83 8.90 11.66
CA ALA A 133 3.42 8.89 11.27
C ALA A 133 2.61 10.01 11.93
N CYS A 134 2.91 10.34 13.19
CA CYS A 134 2.27 11.42 13.91
C CYS A 134 2.66 12.81 13.36
N ASP A 135 3.92 13.02 13.04
CA ASP A 135 4.42 14.27 12.46
C ASP A 135 3.71 14.57 11.12
N ASP A 136 3.33 13.54 10.38
CA ASP A 136 2.51 13.64 9.17
C ASP A 136 0.98 13.64 9.43
N LYS A 137 0.58 13.91 10.66
CA LYS A 137 -0.82 14.06 11.09
C LYS A 137 -1.67 12.78 10.94
N ILE A 138 -1.05 11.62 10.96
CA ILE A 138 -1.76 10.34 11.03
C ILE A 138 -2.24 10.15 12.48
N GLU A 139 -3.55 10.30 12.72
CA GLU A 139 -4.15 10.30 14.06
C GLU A 139 -3.81 9.04 14.86
N PHE A 140 -3.95 7.87 14.27
CA PHE A 140 -3.62 6.60 14.94
C PHE A 140 -2.11 6.46 15.21
N GLY A 141 -1.24 7.09 14.41
CA GLY A 141 0.19 7.19 14.68
C GLY A 141 0.49 8.04 15.91
N CYS A 142 -0.18 9.18 16.04
CA CYS A 142 -0.06 10.03 17.23
C CYS A 142 -0.56 9.34 18.50
N LYS A 143 -1.65 8.60 18.41
CA LYS A 143 -2.18 7.81 19.52
C LYS A 143 -1.17 6.74 19.95
N ALA A 144 -0.68 5.93 19.00
CA ALA A 144 0.30 4.88 19.29
C ALA A 144 1.61 5.45 19.88
N TYR A 145 2.09 6.57 19.35
CA TYR A 145 3.28 7.26 19.87
C TYR A 145 3.13 7.68 21.34
N LYS A 146 1.95 8.17 21.75
CA LYS A 146 1.67 8.60 23.13
C LYS A 146 1.48 7.42 24.09
N GLU A 147 0.87 6.32 23.62
CA GLU A 147 0.51 5.17 24.45
C GLU A 147 1.70 4.20 24.65
N LEU A 148 2.64 4.15 23.72
CA LEU A 148 3.78 3.24 23.80
C LEU A 148 4.81 3.74 24.82
N LYS A 149 4.93 2.96 25.93
CA LYS A 149 5.87 3.19 27.04
C LYS A 149 7.15 2.38 26.87
#